data_45d9c4b84b3231f9bb882e19b8003d2e
#
_entry.id   45d9c4b84b3231f9bb882e19b8003d2e
#
_cell.length_a   1.000
_cell.length_b   1.000
_cell.length_c   1.000
_cell.angle_alpha   90.00
_cell.angle_beta   90.00
_cell.angle_gamma   90.00
#
_symmetry.space_group_name_H-M   'P 1'
#
loop_
_entity.id
_entity.type
_entity.pdbx_description
1 polymer ?
#
loop_
_entity_poly.entity_id
_entity_poly.type
_entity_poly.pdbx_seq_one_letter_code
_entity_poly.pdbx_strand_id
1 'polypeptide(L)'
;KYLSGLRSGVGYNELKRQVSETLLKIPVVGAGLVEKISRTKDSIKQLVIPGMLFENMGVTYLGPVDGHDIKTMVKTFKEARRMDHAVLVHVLTKKGKGYAPAEKNPSRFHGIDPFDIATGKSLKEKVYPTYTDVFSKKICQLAETNPRLVAVTAAMPDGTGLKAFSKCYPDRFFDVGIAEQHAVTSAAGMAAAGLKPVVAVYSSFLQRGFDQVLHDVCIQNLSVVFALDRAGLVGSDGETHQGIFDLSYLSCIPNMSIMAPKNLWELRKELE
;
A
#
# COMPACT_ATOMS: atom_id res chain seq x y z
N LYS A 1 26.58 2.98 6.19
CA LYS A 1 27.16 3.24 4.83
C LYS A 1 28.46 2.45 4.57
N TYR A 2 29.43 2.40 5.50
CA TYR A 2 30.70 1.68 5.30
C TYR A 2 30.52 0.17 5.25
N LEU A 3 29.73 -0.41 6.15
CA LEU A 3 29.48 -1.86 6.23
C LEU A 3 28.64 -2.41 5.05
N SER A 4 27.71 -1.62 4.52
CA SER A 4 26.94 -2.05 3.32
C SER A 4 27.82 -2.06 2.06
N GLY A 5 28.75 -1.12 1.92
CA GLY A 5 29.72 -1.11 0.82
C GLY A 5 30.73 -2.26 0.84
N LEU A 6 31.09 -2.74 2.04
CA LEU A 6 31.96 -3.91 2.18
C LEU A 6 31.25 -5.24 1.81
N ARG A 7 29.97 -5.34 2.06
CA ARG A 7 29.16 -6.55 1.77
C ARG A 7 28.76 -6.71 0.31
N SER A 8 28.63 -5.61 -0.43
CA SER A 8 28.33 -5.63 -1.87
C SER A 8 29.59 -5.84 -2.74
N GLY A 9 30.77 -5.86 -2.16
CA GLY A 9 32.00 -6.12 -2.90
C GLY A 9 32.08 -7.58 -3.37
N VAL A 10 32.32 -7.77 -4.66
CA VAL A 10 32.52 -9.12 -5.27
C VAL A 10 33.56 -9.93 -4.48
N GLY A 11 34.64 -9.28 -4.00
CA GLY A 11 35.66 -9.92 -3.18
C GLY A 11 35.19 -10.43 -1.83
N TYR A 12 34.20 -9.79 -1.18
CA TYR A 12 33.68 -10.25 0.11
C TYR A 12 32.82 -11.53 -0.05
N ASN A 13 31.97 -11.57 -1.05
CA ASN A 13 31.11 -12.74 -1.30
C ASN A 13 31.94 -13.92 -1.79
N GLU A 14 32.95 -13.69 -2.62
CA GLU A 14 33.88 -14.70 -3.06
C GLU A 14 34.74 -15.25 -1.91
N LEU A 15 35.27 -14.37 -1.04
CA LEU A 15 36.02 -14.78 0.15
C LEU A 15 35.13 -15.58 1.12
N LYS A 16 33.86 -15.16 1.32
CA LYS A 16 32.89 -15.89 2.15
C LYS A 16 32.64 -17.30 1.59
N ARG A 17 32.48 -17.45 0.27
CA ARG A 17 32.30 -18.74 -0.41
C ARG A 17 33.53 -19.62 -0.23
N GLN A 18 34.70 -19.11 -0.52
CA GLN A 18 35.97 -19.86 -0.40
C GLN A 18 36.26 -20.30 1.05
N VAL A 19 36.01 -19.43 2.05
CA VAL A 19 36.16 -19.79 3.46
C VAL A 19 35.15 -20.89 3.85
N SER A 20 33.89 -20.80 3.43
CA SER A 20 32.88 -21.83 3.69
C SER A 20 33.23 -23.16 3.04
N GLU A 21 33.65 -23.15 1.77
CA GLU A 21 34.07 -24.36 1.05
C GLU A 21 35.32 -24.99 1.67
N THR A 22 36.25 -24.18 2.17
CA THR A 22 37.47 -24.67 2.84
C THR A 22 37.15 -25.30 4.20
N LEU A 23 36.26 -24.67 4.98
CA LEU A 23 35.82 -25.20 6.28
C LEU A 23 35.02 -26.51 6.14
N LEU A 24 34.19 -26.64 5.09
CA LEU A 24 33.44 -27.85 4.82
C LEU A 24 34.32 -29.05 4.43
N LYS A 25 35.53 -28.81 3.97
CA LYS A 25 36.52 -29.88 3.65
C LYS A 25 37.21 -30.48 4.87
N ILE A 26 37.00 -29.92 6.08
CA ILE A 26 37.55 -30.46 7.32
C ILE A 26 36.64 -31.58 7.81
N PRO A 27 37.08 -32.88 7.81
CA PRO A 27 36.28 -34.00 8.21
C PRO A 27 35.82 -33.88 9.69
N VAL A 28 34.57 -34.28 9.94
CA VAL A 28 33.95 -34.40 11.28
C VAL A 28 33.64 -33.09 12.05
N VAL A 29 34.34 -32.01 11.79
CA VAL A 29 34.17 -30.73 12.57
C VAL A 29 33.68 -29.59 11.69
N GLY A 30 33.96 -29.61 10.38
CA GLY A 30 33.75 -28.46 9.48
C GLY A 30 32.27 -28.04 9.33
N ALA A 31 31.35 -28.99 9.18
CA ALA A 31 29.94 -28.68 9.02
C ALA A 31 29.34 -28.04 10.26
N GLY A 32 29.61 -28.57 11.44
CA GLY A 32 29.13 -28.05 12.72
C GLY A 32 29.72 -26.68 13.06
N LEU A 33 30.98 -26.42 12.67
CA LEU A 33 31.65 -25.14 12.89
C LEU A 33 31.08 -24.06 11.94
N VAL A 34 30.87 -24.40 10.66
CA VAL A 34 30.25 -23.47 9.68
C VAL A 34 28.84 -23.11 10.12
N GLU A 35 28.06 -24.06 10.59
CA GLU A 35 26.70 -23.82 11.10
C GLU A 35 26.70 -22.93 12.35
N LYS A 36 27.59 -23.19 13.32
CA LYS A 36 27.73 -22.33 14.52
C LYS A 36 28.18 -20.91 14.18
N ILE A 37 29.17 -20.76 13.30
CA ILE A 37 29.67 -19.45 12.88
C ILE A 37 28.56 -18.70 12.10
N SER A 38 27.82 -19.38 11.26
CA SER A 38 26.68 -18.81 10.54
C SER A 38 25.59 -18.32 11.52
N ARG A 39 25.13 -19.17 12.43
CA ARG A 39 24.11 -18.82 13.44
C ARG A 39 24.53 -17.65 14.34
N THR A 40 25.79 -17.59 14.78
CA THR A 40 26.28 -16.47 15.60
C THR A 40 26.37 -15.17 14.80
N LYS A 41 26.84 -15.22 13.55
CA LYS A 41 26.84 -14.06 12.65
C LYS A 41 25.43 -13.59 12.33
N ASP A 42 24.50 -14.50 12.07
CA ASP A 42 23.12 -14.17 11.74
C ASP A 42 22.39 -13.57 12.94
N SER A 43 22.67 -14.03 14.16
CA SER A 43 22.11 -13.43 15.39
C SER A 43 22.61 -12.01 15.63
N ILE A 44 23.90 -11.74 15.37
CA ILE A 44 24.45 -10.38 15.47
C ILE A 44 23.93 -9.48 14.34
N LYS A 45 23.74 -10.03 13.12
CA LYS A 45 23.15 -9.32 11.99
C LYS A 45 21.69 -8.95 12.23
N GLN A 46 20.88 -9.83 12.84
CA GLN A 46 19.47 -9.56 13.15
C GLN A 46 19.27 -8.34 14.04
N LEU A 47 20.26 -8.05 14.90
CA LEU A 47 20.23 -6.88 15.79
C LEU A 47 20.62 -5.55 15.12
N VAL A 48 21.26 -5.59 13.95
CA VAL A 48 21.93 -4.40 13.39
C VAL A 48 21.53 -4.09 11.93
N ILE A 49 20.98 -5.04 11.17
CA ILE A 49 20.81 -4.87 9.71
C ILE A 49 19.34 -5.00 9.27
N PRO A 50 18.74 -3.94 8.73
CA PRO A 50 17.46 -4.03 8.02
C PRO A 50 17.56 -5.03 6.84
N GLY A 51 16.55 -5.86 6.64
CA GLY A 51 16.47 -6.76 5.47
C GLY A 51 16.81 -8.23 5.73
N MET A 52 17.11 -8.62 6.96
CA MET A 52 17.38 -10.03 7.32
C MET A 52 16.23 -10.97 6.96
N LEU A 53 14.98 -10.49 6.97
CA LEU A 53 13.83 -11.29 6.51
C LEU A 53 14.05 -11.81 5.08
N PHE A 54 14.46 -10.94 4.18
CA PHE A 54 14.70 -11.29 2.77
C PHE A 54 15.90 -12.23 2.61
N GLU A 55 16.97 -11.98 3.37
CA GLU A 55 18.15 -12.87 3.34
C GLU A 55 17.81 -14.27 3.86
N ASN A 56 16.97 -14.39 4.89
CA ASN A 56 16.48 -15.66 5.41
C ASN A 56 15.59 -16.41 4.39
N MET A 57 14.95 -15.69 3.48
CA MET A 57 14.18 -16.23 2.36
C MET A 57 15.05 -16.55 1.13
N GLY A 58 16.37 -16.44 1.21
CA GLY A 58 17.30 -16.67 0.10
C GLY A 58 17.44 -15.53 -0.89
N VAL A 59 16.89 -14.34 -0.57
CA VAL A 59 16.99 -13.14 -1.40
C VAL A 59 18.12 -12.24 -0.89
N THR A 60 19.12 -11.97 -1.71
CA THR A 60 20.18 -11.06 -1.31
C THR A 60 19.67 -9.63 -1.16
N TYR A 61 19.95 -9.03 0.00
CA TYR A 61 19.53 -7.65 0.30
C TYR A 61 20.71 -6.67 0.11
N LEU A 62 20.50 -5.67 -0.76
CA LEU A 62 21.41 -4.55 -0.98
C LEU A 62 20.76 -3.25 -0.52
N GLY A 63 21.34 -2.61 0.45
CA GLY A 63 20.81 -1.33 0.96
C GLY A 63 20.84 -1.18 2.48
N PRO A 64 20.10 -0.18 3.00
CA PRO A 64 19.42 0.88 2.25
C PRO A 64 20.39 1.84 1.55
N VAL A 65 20.04 2.26 0.32
CA VAL A 65 20.81 3.25 -0.46
C VAL A 65 19.98 4.51 -0.69
N ASP A 66 20.65 5.66 -0.78
CA ASP A 66 19.98 6.93 -1.11
C ASP A 66 19.60 6.95 -2.59
N GLY A 67 18.29 6.93 -2.88
CA GLY A 67 17.75 6.97 -4.24
C GLY A 67 17.94 8.30 -4.96
N HIS A 68 18.35 9.35 -4.27
CA HIS A 68 18.68 10.65 -4.87
C HIS A 68 20.18 10.79 -5.19
N ASP A 69 21.02 9.82 -4.79
CA ASP A 69 22.42 9.72 -5.20
C ASP A 69 22.56 8.77 -6.40
N ILE A 70 22.53 9.36 -7.60
CA ILE A 70 22.59 8.62 -8.87
C ILE A 70 23.90 7.79 -8.97
N LYS A 71 25.02 8.29 -8.47
CA LYS A 71 26.30 7.55 -8.53
C LYS A 71 26.25 6.28 -7.70
N THR A 72 25.74 6.38 -6.47
CA THR A 72 25.56 5.22 -5.59
C THR A 72 24.53 4.25 -6.17
N MET A 73 23.43 4.74 -6.74
CA MET A 73 22.42 3.91 -7.41
C MET A 73 23.01 3.11 -8.57
N VAL A 74 23.73 3.76 -9.47
CA VAL A 74 24.39 3.10 -10.61
C VAL A 74 25.36 2.02 -10.13
N LYS A 75 26.16 2.29 -9.08
CA LYS A 75 27.06 1.30 -8.49
C LYS A 75 26.30 0.10 -7.95
N THR A 76 25.27 0.34 -7.15
CA THR A 76 24.45 -0.73 -6.55
C THR A 76 23.79 -1.61 -7.61
N PHE A 77 23.20 -1.01 -8.67
CA PHE A 77 22.59 -1.79 -9.75
C PHE A 77 23.62 -2.57 -10.57
N LYS A 78 24.83 -2.04 -10.79
CA LYS A 78 25.90 -2.80 -11.43
C LYS A 78 26.32 -4.01 -10.61
N GLU A 79 26.29 -3.91 -9.29
CA GLU A 79 26.58 -5.04 -8.39
C GLU A 79 25.43 -6.05 -8.37
N ALA A 80 24.17 -5.59 -8.25
CA ALA A 80 23.00 -6.46 -8.34
C ALA A 80 22.98 -7.26 -9.65
N ARG A 81 23.28 -6.62 -10.79
CA ARG A 81 23.30 -7.27 -12.12
C ARG A 81 24.30 -8.40 -12.27
N ARG A 82 25.36 -8.44 -11.43
CA ARG A 82 26.38 -9.49 -11.46
C ARG A 82 25.97 -10.76 -10.71
N MET A 83 24.89 -10.69 -9.96
CA MET A 83 24.36 -11.81 -9.21
C MET A 83 23.43 -12.64 -10.11
N ASP A 84 23.49 -13.94 -9.99
CA ASP A 84 22.70 -14.92 -10.78
C ASP A 84 21.43 -15.40 -10.06
N HIS A 85 21.06 -14.74 -8.97
CA HIS A 85 19.91 -15.05 -8.13
C HIS A 85 19.11 -13.80 -7.77
N ALA A 86 17.98 -13.97 -7.09
CA ALA A 86 17.12 -12.87 -6.71
C ALA A 86 17.80 -11.88 -5.75
N VAL A 87 17.72 -10.59 -6.07
CA VAL A 87 18.32 -9.50 -5.31
C VAL A 87 17.27 -8.44 -5.02
N LEU A 88 17.14 -8.03 -3.77
CA LEU A 88 16.33 -6.90 -3.35
C LEU A 88 17.21 -5.68 -3.14
N VAL A 89 17.01 -4.66 -3.95
CA VAL A 89 17.69 -3.37 -3.80
C VAL A 89 16.77 -2.41 -3.04
N HIS A 90 17.10 -2.12 -1.78
CA HIS A 90 16.33 -1.20 -0.94
C HIS A 90 16.79 0.23 -1.16
N VAL A 91 15.92 1.03 -1.77
CA VAL A 91 16.19 2.43 -2.13
C VAL A 91 15.36 3.35 -1.26
N LEU A 92 16.00 4.30 -0.59
CA LEU A 92 15.33 5.34 0.20
C LEU A 92 15.15 6.59 -0.66
N THR A 93 13.90 7.03 -0.80
CA THR A 93 13.56 8.26 -1.51
C THR A 93 12.70 9.17 -0.65
N LYS A 94 12.76 10.46 -0.94
CA LYS A 94 11.82 11.46 -0.43
C LYS A 94 10.88 11.86 -1.55
N LYS A 95 9.59 11.55 -1.40
CA LYS A 95 8.57 11.90 -2.40
C LYS A 95 8.51 13.42 -2.60
N GLY A 96 8.57 13.87 -3.86
CA GLY A 96 8.60 15.28 -4.21
C GLY A 96 9.96 15.98 -4.07
N LYS A 97 11.03 15.23 -3.86
CA LYS A 97 12.39 15.76 -3.68
C LYS A 97 12.79 16.74 -4.79
N GLY A 98 13.26 17.92 -4.37
CA GLY A 98 13.68 19.00 -5.27
C GLY A 98 12.59 20.04 -5.56
N TYR A 99 11.35 19.82 -5.10
CA TYR A 99 10.28 20.80 -5.19
C TYR A 99 9.62 21.01 -3.83
N ALA A 100 9.93 22.12 -3.18
CA ALA A 100 9.53 22.40 -1.79
C ALA A 100 8.02 22.25 -1.51
N PRO A 101 7.09 22.69 -2.37
CA PRO A 101 5.67 22.46 -2.16
C PRO A 101 5.28 20.97 -2.14
N ALA A 102 5.90 20.16 -2.99
CA ALA A 102 5.65 18.71 -3.03
C ALA A 102 6.29 17.98 -1.83
N GLU A 103 7.46 18.42 -1.40
CA GLU A 103 8.11 17.86 -0.20
C GLU A 103 7.29 18.11 1.07
N LYS A 104 6.61 19.26 1.15
CA LYS A 104 5.73 19.62 2.28
C LYS A 104 4.38 18.89 2.24
N ASN A 105 3.87 18.59 1.06
CA ASN A 105 2.56 17.95 0.89
C ASN A 105 2.58 16.92 -0.26
N PRO A 106 3.28 15.79 -0.08
CA PRO A 106 3.51 14.82 -1.15
C PRO A 106 2.22 14.15 -1.66
N SER A 107 1.19 14.01 -0.82
CA SER A 107 -0.10 13.43 -1.23
C SER A 107 -0.81 14.31 -2.25
N ARG A 108 -0.77 15.64 -2.08
CA ARG A 108 -1.38 16.59 -3.02
C ARG A 108 -0.75 16.54 -4.41
N PHE A 109 0.56 16.26 -4.49
CA PHE A 109 1.32 16.22 -5.74
C PHE A 109 1.45 14.80 -6.31
N HIS A 110 0.70 13.84 -5.79
CA HIS A 110 0.74 12.46 -6.28
C HIS A 110 -0.04 12.27 -7.59
N GLY A 111 -1.16 12.91 -7.74
CA GLY A 111 -1.95 12.95 -8.98
C GLY A 111 -2.59 14.33 -9.01
N ILE A 112 -1.91 15.31 -9.59
CA ILE A 112 -2.33 16.71 -9.54
C ILE A 112 -2.68 17.20 -10.94
N ASP A 113 -3.80 17.94 -11.05
CA ASP A 113 -4.14 18.74 -12.22
C ASP A 113 -3.04 19.79 -12.50
N PRO A 114 -3.01 20.42 -13.68
CA PRO A 114 -2.09 21.52 -13.98
C PRO A 114 -2.06 22.58 -12.87
N PHE A 115 -0.87 22.97 -12.46
CA PHE A 115 -0.66 23.89 -11.35
C PHE A 115 0.42 24.93 -11.66
N ASP A 116 0.37 26.06 -10.98
CA ASP A 116 1.40 27.09 -11.02
C ASP A 116 2.66 26.62 -10.28
N ILE A 117 3.79 26.55 -10.98
CA ILE A 117 5.04 26.01 -10.46
C ILE A 117 5.60 26.86 -9.31
N ALA A 118 5.43 28.18 -9.34
CA ALA A 118 5.98 29.05 -8.30
C ALA A 118 5.25 28.88 -6.97
N THR A 119 3.93 28.69 -7.01
CA THR A 119 3.08 28.67 -5.83
C THR A 119 2.61 27.27 -5.43
N GLY A 120 2.65 26.30 -6.34
CA GLY A 120 2.07 24.97 -6.19
C GLY A 120 0.55 24.97 -6.17
N LYS A 121 -0.13 26.06 -6.55
CA LYS A 121 -1.60 26.14 -6.57
C LYS A 121 -2.15 25.55 -7.87
N SER A 122 -3.27 24.79 -7.77
CA SER A 122 -3.97 24.29 -8.94
C SER A 122 -4.45 25.44 -9.82
N LEU A 123 -4.32 25.30 -11.13
CA LEU A 123 -4.89 26.20 -12.14
C LEU A 123 -6.35 25.86 -12.45
N LYS A 124 -6.81 24.69 -12.03
CA LYS A 124 -8.20 24.25 -12.21
C LYS A 124 -9.05 24.74 -11.05
N GLU A 125 -10.04 25.55 -11.35
CA GLU A 125 -11.05 25.95 -10.39
C GLU A 125 -12.10 24.86 -10.22
N LYS A 126 -12.46 24.57 -8.99
CA LYS A 126 -13.51 23.62 -8.65
C LYS A 126 -14.85 24.35 -8.64
N VAL A 127 -15.61 24.21 -9.72
CA VAL A 127 -16.87 24.98 -9.91
C VAL A 127 -18.05 24.35 -9.18
N TYR A 128 -18.10 23.00 -9.07
CA TYR A 128 -19.21 22.26 -8.47
C TYR A 128 -18.69 21.18 -7.51
N PRO A 129 -19.49 20.77 -6.49
CA PRO A 129 -19.16 19.64 -5.66
C PRO A 129 -19.16 18.35 -6.49
N THR A 130 -18.18 17.48 -6.22
CA THR A 130 -18.11 16.13 -6.80
C THR A 130 -18.91 15.13 -5.94
N TYR A 131 -19.11 13.91 -6.46
CA TYR A 131 -19.66 12.80 -5.67
C TYR A 131 -18.80 12.52 -4.43
N THR A 132 -17.48 12.53 -4.58
CA THR A 132 -16.52 12.37 -3.47
C THR A 132 -16.70 13.44 -2.38
N ASP A 133 -16.98 14.71 -2.75
CA ASP A 133 -17.23 15.78 -1.76
C ASP A 133 -18.53 15.55 -0.99
N VAL A 134 -19.57 15.11 -1.69
CA VAL A 134 -20.87 14.82 -1.08
C VAL A 134 -20.76 13.63 -0.14
N PHE A 135 -20.11 12.56 -0.56
CA PHE A 135 -19.82 11.39 0.27
C PHE A 135 -19.03 11.78 1.51
N SER A 136 -17.91 12.52 1.34
CA SER A 136 -17.05 12.98 2.43
C SER A 136 -17.80 13.75 3.51
N LYS A 137 -18.68 14.67 3.09
CA LYS A 137 -19.51 15.42 4.02
C LYS A 137 -20.54 14.54 4.70
N LYS A 138 -21.22 13.68 3.93
CA LYS A 138 -22.33 12.86 4.45
C LYS A 138 -21.84 11.81 5.44
N ILE A 139 -20.74 11.13 5.17
CA ILE A 139 -20.21 10.09 6.08
C ILE A 139 -19.79 10.69 7.43
N CYS A 140 -19.24 11.92 7.45
CA CYS A 140 -18.96 12.63 8.70
C CYS A 140 -20.24 12.94 9.47
N GLN A 141 -21.30 13.42 8.81
CA GLN A 141 -22.61 13.69 9.44
C GLN A 141 -23.24 12.41 10.01
N LEU A 142 -23.19 11.30 9.28
CA LEU A 142 -23.71 10.02 9.78
C LEU A 142 -22.92 9.53 11.01
N ALA A 143 -21.63 9.76 11.06
CA ALA A 143 -20.79 9.39 12.18
C ALA A 143 -21.06 10.21 13.46
N GLU A 144 -21.61 11.42 13.36
CA GLU A 144 -22.04 12.23 14.51
C GLU A 144 -23.14 11.54 15.31
N THR A 145 -24.07 10.89 14.62
CA THR A 145 -25.24 10.25 15.25
C THR A 145 -25.08 8.73 15.41
N ASN A 146 -24.11 8.12 14.71
CA ASN A 146 -23.89 6.68 14.77
C ASN A 146 -22.46 6.36 15.25
N PRO A 147 -22.26 6.07 16.54
CA PRO A 147 -20.92 5.76 17.06
C PRO A 147 -20.35 4.41 16.55
N ARG A 148 -21.17 3.53 16.01
CA ARG A 148 -20.74 2.25 15.45
C ARG A 148 -20.22 2.37 14.01
N LEU A 149 -20.43 3.51 13.35
CA LEU A 149 -19.93 3.73 12.00
C LEU A 149 -18.41 3.86 12.02
N VAL A 150 -17.74 3.03 11.25
CA VAL A 150 -16.28 3.03 11.02
C VAL A 150 -15.99 3.11 9.54
N ALA A 151 -14.89 3.74 9.17
CA ALA A 151 -14.47 3.89 7.77
C ALA A 151 -13.15 3.17 7.53
N VAL A 152 -13.09 2.40 6.46
CA VAL A 152 -11.92 1.62 6.04
C VAL A 152 -11.53 2.03 4.63
N THR A 153 -10.24 2.17 4.36
CA THR A 153 -9.71 2.38 3.01
C THR A 153 -8.39 1.63 2.82
N ALA A 154 -7.93 1.54 1.58
CA ALA A 154 -6.68 0.88 1.21
C ALA A 154 -5.73 1.88 0.53
N ALA A 155 -5.05 2.73 1.33
CA ALA A 155 -4.13 3.78 0.90
C ALA A 155 -4.76 4.90 0.02
N MET A 156 -6.08 5.11 0.11
CA MET A 156 -6.83 6.06 -0.74
C MET A 156 -7.65 7.10 0.05
N PRO A 157 -7.22 7.62 1.22
CA PRO A 157 -8.08 8.48 2.04
C PRO A 157 -8.44 9.80 1.37
N ASP A 158 -7.53 10.38 0.59
CA ASP A 158 -7.79 11.63 -0.16
C ASP A 158 -8.74 11.38 -1.33
N GLY A 159 -8.48 10.35 -2.12
CA GLY A 159 -9.23 10.06 -3.34
C GLY A 159 -10.64 9.54 -3.11
N THR A 160 -10.90 8.86 -2.00
CA THR A 160 -12.22 8.38 -1.61
C THR A 160 -13.01 9.37 -0.73
N GLY A 161 -12.40 10.53 -0.39
CA GLY A 161 -13.05 11.55 0.44
C GLY A 161 -13.03 11.27 1.95
N LEU A 162 -12.30 10.26 2.42
CA LEU A 162 -12.22 9.90 3.84
C LEU A 162 -11.26 10.77 4.66
N LYS A 163 -10.53 11.70 4.03
CA LYS A 163 -9.56 12.56 4.74
C LYS A 163 -10.19 13.42 5.84
N ALA A 164 -11.40 13.92 5.64
CA ALA A 164 -12.12 14.67 6.68
C ALA A 164 -12.50 13.75 7.83
N PHE A 165 -13.03 12.57 7.51
CA PHE A 165 -13.41 11.55 8.49
C PHE A 165 -12.21 11.12 9.36
N SER A 166 -11.05 10.87 8.77
CA SER A 166 -9.85 10.46 9.51
C SER A 166 -9.36 11.50 10.51
N LYS A 167 -9.64 12.79 10.27
CA LYS A 167 -9.31 13.88 11.20
C LYS A 167 -10.33 14.03 12.31
N CYS A 168 -11.63 13.89 11.99
CA CYS A 168 -12.71 14.04 12.96
C CYS A 168 -12.86 12.81 13.87
N TYR A 169 -12.60 11.63 13.33
CA TYR A 169 -12.83 10.35 14.00
C TYR A 169 -11.64 9.39 13.84
N PRO A 170 -10.43 9.74 14.34
CA PRO A 170 -9.22 8.95 14.12
C PRO A 170 -9.33 7.52 14.66
N ASP A 171 -10.03 7.30 15.77
CA ASP A 171 -10.22 5.97 16.37
C ASP A 171 -11.24 5.08 15.62
N ARG A 172 -11.93 5.64 14.63
CA ARG A 172 -12.93 4.96 13.79
C ARG A 172 -12.53 4.93 12.32
N PHE A 173 -11.30 5.31 12.02
CA PHE A 173 -10.73 5.32 10.68
C PHE A 173 -9.57 4.33 10.59
N PHE A 174 -9.60 3.47 9.56
CA PHE A 174 -8.61 2.44 9.32
C PHE A 174 -8.10 2.51 7.87
N ASP A 175 -6.83 2.82 7.70
CA ASP A 175 -6.13 2.71 6.42
C ASP A 175 -5.23 1.47 6.47
N VAL A 176 -5.58 0.46 5.72
CA VAL A 176 -4.86 -0.83 5.72
C VAL A 176 -3.66 -0.86 4.77
N GLY A 177 -3.32 0.28 4.15
CA GLY A 177 -2.32 0.31 3.08
C GLY A 177 -2.86 -0.28 1.77
N ILE A 178 -1.98 -0.63 0.84
CA ILE A 178 -2.38 -1.22 -0.46
C ILE A 178 -2.70 -2.72 -0.26
N ALA A 179 -3.86 -2.99 0.36
CA ALA A 179 -4.30 -4.33 0.73
C ALA A 179 -5.84 -4.41 0.74
N GLU A 180 -6.46 -4.34 -0.43
CA GLU A 180 -7.91 -4.29 -0.60
C GLU A 180 -8.62 -5.54 -0.04
N GLN A 181 -8.04 -6.73 -0.21
CA GLN A 181 -8.55 -7.96 0.37
C GLN A 181 -8.61 -7.87 1.90
N HIS A 182 -7.54 -7.35 2.52
CA HIS A 182 -7.51 -7.14 3.97
C HIS A 182 -8.53 -6.11 4.44
N ALA A 183 -8.75 -5.04 3.67
CA ALA A 183 -9.81 -4.06 3.96
C ALA A 183 -11.18 -4.71 4.05
N VAL A 184 -11.52 -5.59 3.10
CA VAL A 184 -12.81 -6.30 3.07
C VAL A 184 -12.92 -7.30 4.22
N THR A 185 -11.92 -8.17 4.43
CA THR A 185 -11.93 -9.17 5.51
C THR A 185 -11.98 -8.51 6.89
N SER A 186 -11.23 -7.42 7.09
CA SER A 186 -11.27 -6.66 8.35
C SER A 186 -12.64 -6.03 8.59
N ALA A 187 -13.27 -5.48 7.54
CA ALA A 187 -14.62 -4.93 7.62
C ALA A 187 -15.65 -6.02 7.93
N ALA A 188 -15.51 -7.22 7.39
CA ALA A 188 -16.36 -8.36 7.75
C ALA A 188 -16.28 -8.67 9.24
N GLY A 189 -15.06 -8.74 9.80
CA GLY A 189 -14.85 -8.93 11.25
C GLY A 189 -15.46 -7.81 12.10
N MET A 190 -15.30 -6.54 11.67
CA MET A 190 -15.94 -5.40 12.34
C MET A 190 -17.47 -5.49 12.31
N ALA A 191 -18.05 -5.89 11.18
CA ALA A 191 -19.50 -6.06 11.05
C ALA A 191 -20.02 -7.21 11.95
N ALA A 192 -19.29 -8.32 12.00
CA ALA A 192 -19.61 -9.45 12.89
C ALA A 192 -19.56 -9.04 14.37
N ALA A 193 -18.69 -8.09 14.73
CA ALA A 193 -18.61 -7.50 16.07
C ALA A 193 -19.66 -6.39 16.33
N GLY A 194 -20.58 -6.14 15.39
CA GLY A 194 -21.70 -5.17 15.53
C GLY A 194 -21.36 -3.74 15.13
N LEU A 195 -20.21 -3.47 14.55
CA LEU A 195 -19.89 -2.18 13.96
C LEU A 195 -20.59 -2.03 12.59
N LYS A 196 -20.53 -0.83 12.03
CA LYS A 196 -21.10 -0.47 10.73
C LYS A 196 -19.97 0.02 9.81
N PRO A 197 -19.20 -0.90 9.22
CA PRO A 197 -18.08 -0.52 8.38
C PRO A 197 -18.51 -0.01 7.01
N VAL A 198 -17.87 1.07 6.58
CA VAL A 198 -17.90 1.60 5.23
C VAL A 198 -16.52 1.46 4.62
N VAL A 199 -16.37 0.59 3.63
CA VAL A 199 -15.13 0.36 2.89
C VAL A 199 -15.15 1.27 1.66
N ALA A 200 -14.33 2.33 1.67
CA ALA A 200 -14.24 3.26 0.55
C ALA A 200 -12.94 3.00 -0.23
N VAL A 201 -13.10 2.53 -1.45
CA VAL A 201 -12.00 2.15 -2.36
C VAL A 201 -12.36 2.51 -3.80
N TYR A 202 -11.36 2.56 -4.68
CA TYR A 202 -11.64 2.73 -6.10
C TYR A 202 -12.24 1.46 -6.70
N SER A 203 -13.17 1.63 -7.62
CA SER A 203 -13.87 0.58 -8.35
C SER A 203 -12.91 -0.49 -8.91
N SER A 204 -11.94 -0.09 -9.72
CA SER A 204 -10.97 -1.01 -10.31
C SER A 204 -10.11 -1.77 -9.28
N PHE A 205 -9.95 -1.24 -8.07
CA PHE A 205 -9.13 -1.86 -7.03
C PHE A 205 -9.94 -2.87 -6.19
N LEU A 206 -11.25 -2.67 -6.02
CA LEU A 206 -12.08 -3.66 -5.32
C LEU A 206 -12.13 -5.01 -6.06
N GLN A 207 -11.86 -5.05 -7.36
CA GLN A 207 -11.79 -6.31 -8.12
C GLN A 207 -10.85 -7.33 -7.47
N ARG A 208 -9.78 -6.88 -6.80
CA ARG A 208 -8.86 -7.75 -6.05
C ARG A 208 -9.50 -8.41 -4.83
N GLY A 209 -10.54 -7.78 -4.28
CA GLY A 209 -11.26 -8.25 -3.10
C GLY A 209 -12.53 -9.03 -3.42
N PHE A 210 -12.77 -9.44 -4.68
CA PHE A 210 -14.00 -10.14 -5.09
C PHE A 210 -14.32 -11.35 -4.22
N ASP A 211 -13.34 -12.22 -3.99
CA ASP A 211 -13.50 -13.42 -3.19
C ASP A 211 -13.85 -13.09 -1.73
N GLN A 212 -13.20 -12.08 -1.15
CA GLN A 212 -13.48 -11.62 0.21
C GLN A 212 -14.87 -10.97 0.33
N VAL A 213 -15.32 -10.24 -0.69
CA VAL A 213 -16.69 -9.70 -0.72
C VAL A 213 -17.71 -10.85 -0.73
N LEU A 214 -17.50 -11.85 -1.58
CA LEU A 214 -18.36 -13.03 -1.67
C LEU A 214 -18.30 -13.84 -0.38
N HIS A 215 -17.12 -14.30 0.01
CA HIS A 215 -16.93 -15.31 1.04
C HIS A 215 -16.99 -14.74 2.46
N ASP A 216 -16.29 -13.62 2.71
CA ASP A 216 -16.17 -13.10 4.08
C ASP A 216 -17.38 -12.23 4.47
N VAL A 217 -18.03 -11.58 3.50
CA VAL A 217 -19.14 -10.65 3.76
C VAL A 217 -20.48 -11.25 3.37
N CYS A 218 -20.68 -11.57 2.09
CA CYS A 218 -22.01 -11.82 1.56
C CYS A 218 -22.56 -13.20 1.93
N ILE A 219 -21.77 -14.26 1.92
CA ILE A 219 -22.19 -15.60 2.37
C ILE A 219 -22.60 -15.56 3.85
N GLN A 220 -21.90 -14.78 4.66
CA GLN A 220 -22.23 -14.61 6.08
C GLN A 220 -23.35 -13.58 6.33
N ASN A 221 -23.88 -12.97 5.28
CA ASN A 221 -24.90 -11.92 5.33
C ASN A 221 -24.55 -10.76 6.29
N LEU A 222 -23.28 -10.33 6.27
CA LEU A 222 -22.77 -9.26 7.12
C LEU A 222 -23.08 -7.89 6.51
N SER A 223 -23.43 -6.93 7.38
CA SER A 223 -23.74 -5.56 6.97
C SER A 223 -22.47 -4.74 6.76
N VAL A 224 -21.93 -4.74 5.55
CA VAL A 224 -20.79 -3.92 5.11
C VAL A 224 -21.23 -3.05 3.94
N VAL A 225 -20.89 -1.77 3.97
CA VAL A 225 -21.12 -0.85 2.84
C VAL A 225 -19.84 -0.69 2.05
N PHE A 226 -19.88 -0.93 0.76
CA PHE A 226 -18.78 -0.67 -0.18
C PHE A 226 -19.07 0.62 -0.94
N ALA A 227 -18.32 1.69 -0.65
CA ALA A 227 -18.40 2.97 -1.34
C ALA A 227 -17.34 3.00 -2.45
N LEU A 228 -17.77 2.73 -3.69
CA LEU A 228 -16.87 2.64 -4.84
C LEU A 228 -16.71 4.00 -5.51
N ASP A 229 -15.55 4.60 -5.38
CA ASP A 229 -15.19 5.81 -6.10
C ASP A 229 -14.56 5.44 -7.47
N ARG A 230 -14.57 6.32 -8.44
CA ARG A 230 -14.10 6.08 -9.82
C ARG A 230 -14.87 4.95 -10.53
N ALA A 231 -16.16 4.77 -10.25
CA ALA A 231 -17.02 3.87 -11.00
C ALA A 231 -17.35 4.45 -12.39
N GLY A 232 -17.43 3.59 -13.40
CA GLY A 232 -17.63 3.98 -14.78
C GLY A 232 -16.35 4.45 -15.49
N LEU A 233 -16.52 5.27 -16.52
CA LEU A 233 -15.40 5.84 -17.30
C LEU A 233 -14.90 7.12 -16.62
N VAL A 234 -13.65 7.12 -16.19
CA VAL A 234 -13.00 8.20 -15.44
C VAL A 234 -11.76 8.69 -16.20
N GLY A 235 -11.94 9.59 -17.12
CA GLY A 235 -10.93 9.98 -18.10
C GLY A 235 -9.61 10.54 -17.56
N SER A 236 -9.57 11.06 -16.32
CA SER A 236 -8.36 11.70 -15.76
C SER A 236 -7.36 10.72 -15.15
N ASP A 237 -7.81 9.52 -14.74
CA ASP A 237 -6.97 8.59 -13.99
C ASP A 237 -6.29 7.51 -14.89
N GLY A 238 -6.52 7.58 -16.20
CA GLY A 238 -5.92 6.70 -17.20
C GLY A 238 -6.59 5.33 -17.32
N GLU A 239 -6.06 4.50 -18.20
CA GLU A 239 -6.67 3.24 -18.63
C GLU A 239 -6.77 2.19 -17.49
N THR A 240 -5.89 2.25 -16.50
CA THR A 240 -5.84 1.28 -15.39
C THR A 240 -6.88 1.54 -14.30
N HIS A 241 -7.62 2.66 -14.36
CA HIS A 241 -8.57 3.10 -13.34
C HIS A 241 -10.02 3.12 -13.81
N GLN A 242 -10.31 2.56 -14.98
CA GLN A 242 -11.68 2.53 -15.52
C GLN A 242 -12.53 1.50 -14.76
N GLY A 243 -13.57 1.98 -14.05
CA GLY A 243 -14.44 1.17 -13.20
C GLY A 243 -15.67 0.66 -13.94
N ILE A 244 -15.49 -0.13 -14.99
CA ILE A 244 -16.58 -0.56 -15.89
C ILE A 244 -17.17 -1.94 -15.56
N PHE A 245 -16.58 -2.66 -14.59
CA PHE A 245 -16.95 -4.05 -14.33
C PHE A 245 -17.80 -4.26 -13.07
N ASP A 246 -18.02 -3.23 -12.24
CA ASP A 246 -18.65 -3.36 -10.93
C ASP A 246 -20.02 -4.04 -10.99
N LEU A 247 -20.90 -3.57 -11.88
CA LEU A 247 -22.21 -4.17 -12.04
C LEU A 247 -22.14 -5.64 -12.47
N SER A 248 -21.17 -6.00 -13.33
CA SER A 248 -21.01 -7.36 -13.82
C SER A 248 -20.59 -8.33 -12.72
N TYR A 249 -19.53 -8.02 -11.95
CA TYR A 249 -19.03 -8.99 -10.98
C TYR A 249 -19.73 -8.92 -9.63
N LEU A 250 -20.28 -7.77 -9.21
CA LEU A 250 -21.01 -7.68 -7.96
C LEU A 250 -22.44 -8.23 -8.06
N SER A 251 -23.09 -8.13 -9.24
CA SER A 251 -24.46 -8.63 -9.40
C SER A 251 -24.60 -10.15 -9.32
N CYS A 252 -23.53 -10.91 -9.50
CA CYS A 252 -23.55 -12.36 -9.35
C CYS A 252 -23.39 -12.82 -7.87
N ILE A 253 -23.10 -11.90 -6.94
CA ILE A 253 -22.88 -12.21 -5.53
C ILE A 253 -24.21 -12.25 -4.79
N PRO A 254 -24.56 -13.34 -4.06
CA PRO A 254 -25.77 -13.40 -3.27
C PRO A 254 -25.75 -12.38 -2.12
N ASN A 255 -26.92 -11.92 -1.71
CA ASN A 255 -27.09 -10.93 -0.62
C ASN A 255 -26.44 -9.55 -0.90
N MET A 256 -26.05 -9.28 -2.14
CA MET A 256 -25.52 -7.98 -2.57
C MET A 256 -26.64 -7.07 -3.07
N SER A 257 -26.70 -5.85 -2.57
CA SER A 257 -27.51 -4.78 -3.12
C SER A 257 -26.62 -3.74 -3.75
N ILE A 258 -26.90 -3.33 -4.98
CA ILE A 258 -26.10 -2.36 -5.73
C ILE A 258 -26.92 -1.12 -5.99
N MET A 259 -26.34 0.05 -5.66
CA MET A 259 -26.94 1.36 -5.91
C MET A 259 -26.00 2.18 -6.79
N ALA A 260 -26.54 2.92 -7.74
CA ALA A 260 -25.78 3.74 -8.67
C ALA A 260 -26.44 5.12 -8.82
N PRO A 261 -26.19 6.06 -7.92
CA PRO A 261 -26.87 7.35 -7.87
C PRO A 261 -26.60 8.17 -9.12
N LYS A 262 -27.66 8.61 -9.79
CA LYS A 262 -27.59 9.40 -11.03
C LYS A 262 -27.23 10.88 -10.79
N ASN A 263 -27.34 11.35 -9.55
CA ASN A 263 -27.01 12.73 -9.18
C ASN A 263 -26.66 12.86 -7.69
N LEU A 264 -26.18 14.03 -7.28
CA LEU A 264 -25.73 14.29 -5.90
C LEU A 264 -26.84 14.25 -4.85
N TRP A 265 -28.09 14.50 -5.24
CA TRP A 265 -29.22 14.40 -4.33
C TRP A 265 -29.53 12.93 -4.02
N GLU A 266 -29.57 12.10 -5.04
CA GLU A 266 -29.79 10.66 -4.91
C GLU A 266 -28.70 10.00 -4.06
N LEU A 267 -27.41 10.31 -4.32
CA LEU A 267 -26.31 9.84 -3.46
C LEU A 267 -26.53 10.16 -1.97
N ARG A 268 -26.98 11.39 -1.66
CA ARG A 268 -27.28 11.75 -0.26
C ARG A 268 -28.34 10.89 0.36
N LYS A 269 -29.37 10.54 -0.43
CA LYS A 269 -30.50 9.71 0.01
C LYS A 269 -30.12 8.24 0.17
N GLU A 270 -29.34 7.71 -0.74
CA GLU A 270 -28.83 6.34 -0.65
C GLU A 270 -27.90 6.10 0.55
N LEU A 271 -27.21 7.14 1.01
CA LEU A 271 -26.34 7.09 2.19
C LEU A 271 -27.10 7.23 3.52
N GLU A 272 -28.36 7.65 3.54
CA GLU A 272 -29.24 7.71 4.73
C GLU A 272 -29.79 6.35 5.11
#